data_614732729564de1a36a9344ffbb6e4d8
#
_entry.id   614732729564de1a36a9344ffbb6e4d8
#
_cell.length_a   1.000
_cell.length_b   1.000
_cell.length_c   1.000
_cell.angle_alpha   90.00
_cell.angle_beta   90.00
_cell.angle_gamma   90.00
#
_symmetry.space_group_name_H-M   'P 1'
#
loop_
_entity.id
_entity.type
_entity.pdbx_description
1 polymer ?
#
loop_
_entity_poly.entity_id
_entity_poly.type
_entity_poly.pdbx_seq_one_letter_code
_entity_poly.pdbx_strand_id
1 'polypeptide(L)'
;MLFFEDIEIGEITRLGSHTFTEAEIVAFARAWDPQPFHLDPLAGARTPFGGLVASGWQTVAIAAKLRAQTCAHLHETLRREGKKVPRIGPSPGFRNLRWLRPVRAGDTLTFESEVTAKKGSASRPEWGLVFTHETGLDPAGTLVFELTNCIFVERLEA
;
A
#
# COMPACT_ATOMS: atom_id res chain seq x y z
N MET A 1 3.24 4.42 12.28
CA MET A 1 2.17 3.85 13.12
C MET A 1 2.43 4.21 14.57
N LEU A 2 1.35 4.42 15.33
CA LEU A 2 1.36 4.59 16.78
C LEU A 2 1.37 3.22 17.47
N PHE A 3 1.38 3.19 18.80
CA PHE A 3 1.16 1.94 19.54
C PHE A 3 -0.24 1.40 19.27
N PHE A 4 -0.41 0.10 19.43
CA PHE A 4 -1.68 -0.58 19.13
C PHE A 4 -2.89 0.07 19.84
N GLU A 5 -2.73 0.50 21.09
CA GLU A 5 -3.79 1.14 21.87
C GLU A 5 -4.23 2.46 21.28
N ASP A 6 -3.27 3.26 20.77
CA ASP A 6 -3.49 4.63 20.27
C ASP A 6 -4.05 4.68 18.83
N ILE A 7 -4.12 3.53 18.15
CA ILE A 7 -4.67 3.44 16.79
C ILE A 7 -6.19 3.38 16.88
N GLU A 8 -6.88 4.25 16.14
CA GLU A 8 -8.35 4.30 16.12
C GLU A 8 -8.92 3.60 14.88
N ILE A 9 -10.01 2.83 15.07
CA ILE A 9 -10.77 2.25 13.96
C ILE A 9 -11.50 3.38 13.22
N GLY A 10 -11.43 3.39 11.90
CA GLY A 10 -11.96 4.44 11.03
C GLY A 10 -10.96 5.55 10.74
N GLU A 11 -9.76 5.53 11.36
CA GLU A 11 -8.71 6.48 11.01
C GLU A 11 -8.24 6.26 9.57
N ILE A 12 -8.26 7.33 8.78
CA ILE A 12 -7.78 7.34 7.38
C ILE A 12 -6.46 8.10 7.31
N THR A 13 -5.43 7.42 6.84
CA THR A 13 -4.11 8.02 6.59
C THR A 13 -3.88 8.13 5.08
N ARG A 14 -3.62 9.34 4.59
CA ARG A 14 -3.14 9.55 3.22
C ARG A 14 -1.68 9.19 3.13
N LEU A 15 -1.36 8.16 2.35
CA LEU A 15 0.00 7.65 2.19
C LEU A 15 0.84 8.47 1.20
N GLY A 16 0.17 9.15 0.26
CA GLY A 16 0.80 9.95 -0.79
C GLY A 16 0.27 9.61 -2.17
N SER A 17 0.90 10.19 -3.19
CA SER A 17 0.53 9.98 -4.58
C SER A 17 1.73 9.51 -5.39
N HIS A 18 1.48 8.76 -6.47
CA HIS A 18 2.51 8.32 -7.40
C HIS A 18 2.01 8.43 -8.84
N THR A 19 2.85 9.00 -9.71
CA THR A 19 2.61 9.05 -11.16
C THR A 19 3.39 7.94 -11.83
N PHE A 20 2.70 7.05 -12.53
CA PHE A 20 3.31 5.91 -13.21
C PHE A 20 3.89 6.35 -14.55
N THR A 21 5.20 6.31 -14.70
CA THR A 21 5.86 6.61 -15.97
C THR A 21 6.01 5.34 -16.82
N GLU A 22 6.05 5.48 -18.14
CA GLU A 22 6.32 4.36 -19.05
C GLU A 22 7.63 3.64 -18.70
N ALA A 23 8.68 4.41 -18.41
CA ALA A 23 9.98 3.86 -18.06
C ALA A 23 9.94 2.99 -16.80
N GLU A 24 9.20 3.42 -15.76
CA GLU A 24 9.03 2.64 -14.52
C GLU A 24 8.18 1.38 -14.74
N ILE A 25 7.11 1.49 -15.54
CA ILE A 25 6.25 0.35 -15.90
C ILE A 25 7.09 -0.74 -16.56
N VAL A 26 7.83 -0.37 -17.60
CA VAL A 26 8.68 -1.32 -18.33
C VAL A 26 9.83 -1.86 -17.47
N ALA A 27 10.46 -1.03 -16.64
CA ALA A 27 11.52 -1.45 -15.74
C ALA A 27 11.03 -2.46 -14.70
N PHE A 28 9.89 -2.18 -14.07
CA PHE A 28 9.26 -3.11 -13.12
C PHE A 28 8.88 -4.42 -13.80
N ALA A 29 8.24 -4.34 -14.96
CA ALA A 29 7.80 -5.52 -15.69
C ALA A 29 8.98 -6.42 -16.10
N ARG A 30 10.07 -5.85 -16.61
CA ARG A 30 11.28 -6.62 -16.97
C ARG A 30 11.82 -7.42 -15.79
N ALA A 31 11.74 -6.87 -14.59
CA ALA A 31 12.31 -7.51 -13.40
C ALA A 31 11.37 -8.52 -12.75
N TRP A 32 10.05 -8.29 -12.80
CA TRP A 32 9.11 -8.98 -11.93
C TRP A 32 7.87 -9.58 -12.60
N ASP A 33 7.44 -9.05 -13.76
CA ASP A 33 6.22 -9.48 -14.45
C ASP A 33 6.33 -9.24 -15.96
N PRO A 34 7.19 -10.03 -16.68
CA PRO A 34 7.57 -9.74 -18.05
C PRO A 34 6.51 -10.13 -19.08
N GLN A 35 5.25 -9.74 -18.83
CA GLN A 35 4.19 -9.95 -19.81
C GLN A 35 4.27 -8.90 -20.93
N PRO A 36 3.99 -9.27 -22.20
CA PRO A 36 4.17 -8.36 -23.33
C PRO A 36 3.46 -7.02 -23.21
N PHE A 37 2.25 -6.99 -22.64
CA PHE A 37 1.46 -5.78 -22.47
C PHE A 37 1.93 -4.85 -21.33
N HIS A 38 2.91 -5.30 -20.54
CA HIS A 38 3.63 -4.48 -19.57
C HIS A 38 4.98 -3.99 -20.08
N LEU A 39 5.45 -4.52 -21.24
CA LEU A 39 6.78 -4.26 -21.78
C LEU A 39 6.76 -3.41 -23.05
N ASP A 40 5.72 -3.53 -23.87
CA ASP A 40 5.63 -2.95 -25.20
C ASP A 40 4.24 -2.36 -25.46
N PRO A 41 4.14 -1.05 -25.74
CA PRO A 41 2.88 -0.40 -26.10
C PRO A 41 2.14 -1.06 -27.27
N LEU A 42 2.88 -1.53 -28.29
CA LEU A 42 2.28 -2.18 -29.48
C LEU A 42 1.71 -3.56 -29.12
N ALA A 43 2.40 -4.31 -28.24
CA ALA A 43 1.87 -5.54 -27.70
C ALA A 43 0.63 -5.30 -26.85
N GLY A 44 0.66 -4.28 -26.00
CA GLY A 44 -0.49 -3.85 -25.18
C GLY A 44 -1.69 -3.43 -26.02
N ALA A 45 -1.47 -2.73 -27.13
CA ALA A 45 -2.54 -2.29 -28.03
C ALA A 45 -3.33 -3.45 -28.67
N ARG A 46 -2.75 -4.64 -28.73
CA ARG A 46 -3.39 -5.86 -29.26
C ARG A 46 -4.18 -6.64 -28.20
N THR A 47 -4.23 -6.13 -26.98
CA THR A 47 -4.98 -6.73 -25.87
C THR A 47 -6.22 -5.89 -25.54
N PRO A 48 -7.14 -6.39 -24.70
CA PRO A 48 -8.27 -5.59 -24.19
C PRO A 48 -7.85 -4.32 -23.45
N PHE A 49 -6.58 -4.22 -23.03
CA PHE A 49 -6.05 -3.01 -22.39
C PHE A 49 -5.88 -1.85 -23.38
N GLY A 50 -5.68 -2.11 -24.69
CA GLY A 50 -5.55 -1.09 -25.72
C GLY A 50 -4.29 -0.22 -25.62
N GLY A 51 -3.23 -0.72 -24.96
CA GLY A 51 -1.94 -0.02 -24.78
C GLY A 51 -1.14 -0.58 -23.63
N LEU A 52 0.00 0.04 -23.35
CA LEU A 52 0.86 -0.29 -22.22
C LEU A 52 0.13 -0.06 -20.89
N VAL A 53 0.20 -1.03 -20.00
CA VAL A 53 -0.36 -0.95 -18.64
C VAL A 53 0.67 -1.41 -17.62
N ALA A 54 0.61 -0.83 -16.42
CA ALA A 54 1.43 -1.26 -15.29
C ALA A 54 1.00 -2.66 -14.82
N SER A 55 1.98 -3.45 -14.36
CA SER A 55 1.66 -4.67 -13.60
C SER A 55 0.86 -4.30 -12.35
N GLY A 56 -0.15 -5.09 -12.02
CA GLY A 56 -0.89 -4.92 -10.78
C GLY A 56 0.03 -5.03 -9.55
N TRP A 57 1.08 -5.86 -9.63
CA TRP A 57 2.08 -5.97 -8.57
C TRP A 57 2.90 -4.70 -8.38
N GLN A 58 3.10 -3.91 -9.42
CA GLN A 58 3.74 -2.59 -9.29
C GLN A 58 2.87 -1.66 -8.45
N THR A 59 1.55 -1.66 -8.64
CA THR A 59 0.60 -0.87 -7.83
C THR A 59 0.69 -1.25 -6.35
N VAL A 60 0.72 -2.56 -6.04
CA VAL A 60 0.91 -3.07 -4.66
C VAL A 60 2.25 -2.64 -4.09
N ALA A 61 3.34 -2.74 -4.86
CA ALA A 61 4.68 -2.36 -4.41
C ALA A 61 4.77 -0.85 -4.09
N ILE A 62 4.13 0.00 -4.91
CA ILE A 62 4.05 1.45 -4.65
C ILE A 62 3.25 1.73 -3.38
N ALA A 63 2.09 1.10 -3.18
CA ALA A 63 1.31 1.23 -1.94
C ALA A 63 2.16 0.86 -0.70
N ALA A 64 2.85 -0.28 -0.76
CA ALA A 64 3.73 -0.73 0.32
C ALA A 64 4.89 0.25 0.58
N LYS A 65 5.52 0.79 -0.46
CA LYS A 65 6.58 1.81 -0.35
C LYS A 65 6.07 3.06 0.35
N LEU A 66 4.94 3.61 -0.10
CA LEU A 66 4.36 4.84 0.46
C LEU A 66 3.97 4.64 1.93
N ARG A 67 3.36 3.50 2.27
CA ARG A 67 3.05 3.15 3.67
C ARG A 67 4.32 3.09 4.53
N ALA A 68 5.38 2.45 4.05
CA ALA A 68 6.63 2.37 4.78
C ALA A 68 7.26 3.76 5.00
N GLN A 69 7.23 4.64 3.99
CA GLN A 69 7.72 6.01 4.08
C GLN A 69 6.89 6.84 5.08
N THR A 70 5.56 6.74 5.04
CA THR A 70 4.66 7.42 5.99
C THR A 70 4.93 6.96 7.42
N CYS A 71 5.08 5.65 7.63
CA CYS A 71 5.42 5.09 8.94
C CYS A 71 6.79 5.59 9.43
N ALA A 72 7.80 5.59 8.58
CA ALA A 72 9.15 6.06 8.93
C ALA A 72 9.14 7.56 9.31
N HIS A 73 8.40 8.38 8.56
CA HIS A 73 8.25 9.82 8.86
C HIS A 73 7.59 10.05 10.23
N LEU A 74 6.50 9.34 10.52
CA LEU A 74 5.84 9.41 11.82
C LEU A 74 6.79 8.99 12.95
N HIS A 75 7.53 7.90 12.79
CA HIS A 75 8.48 7.43 13.79
C HIS A 75 9.63 8.44 14.03
N GLU A 76 10.09 9.11 12.98
CA GLU A 76 11.09 10.18 13.13
C GLU A 76 10.52 11.37 13.89
N THR A 77 9.28 11.75 13.64
CA THR A 77 8.59 12.81 14.38
C THR A 77 8.47 12.46 15.87
N LEU A 78 8.04 11.25 16.19
CA LEU A 78 7.96 10.79 17.59
C LEU A 78 9.31 10.82 18.30
N ARG A 79 10.40 10.41 17.62
CA ARG A 79 11.75 10.49 18.19
C ARG A 79 12.19 11.93 18.49
N ARG A 80 11.91 12.87 17.58
CA ARG A 80 12.22 14.30 17.80
C ARG A 80 11.45 14.90 18.97
N GLU A 81 10.25 14.41 19.21
CA GLU A 81 9.41 14.80 20.34
C GLU A 81 9.77 14.08 21.66
N GLY A 82 10.79 13.22 21.65
CA GLY A 82 11.17 12.43 22.83
C GLY A 82 10.16 11.34 23.22
N LYS A 83 9.25 11.00 22.32
CA LYS A 83 8.22 9.97 22.54
C LYS A 83 8.74 8.57 22.20
N LYS A 84 8.15 7.57 22.85
CA LYS A 84 8.42 6.17 22.49
C LYS A 84 7.91 5.87 21.08
N VAL A 85 8.67 5.05 20.36
CA VAL A 85 8.34 4.60 19.01
C VAL A 85 8.02 3.11 19.06
N PRO A 86 6.82 2.70 18.60
CA PRO A 86 6.44 1.31 18.61
C PRO A 86 7.25 0.50 17.60
N ARG A 87 7.49 -0.76 17.92
CA ARG A 87 7.98 -1.74 16.94
C ARG A 87 6.85 -2.13 16.01
N ILE A 88 7.17 -2.24 14.72
CA ILE A 88 6.27 -2.78 13.72
C ILE A 88 6.77 -4.16 13.35
N GLY A 89 5.90 -5.14 13.51
CA GLY A 89 6.19 -6.53 13.18
C GLY A 89 5.91 -6.85 11.70
N PRO A 90 6.11 -8.11 11.31
CA PRO A 90 5.82 -8.55 9.96
C PRO A 90 4.32 -8.51 9.66
N SER A 91 3.99 -8.36 8.38
CA SER A 91 2.62 -8.62 7.91
C SER A 91 2.46 -10.13 7.72
N PRO A 92 1.42 -10.76 8.28
CA PRO A 92 1.11 -12.16 7.97
C PRO A 92 0.50 -12.36 6.59
N GLY A 93 0.31 -11.28 5.84
CA GLY A 93 -0.24 -11.31 4.49
C GLY A 93 -1.34 -10.27 4.28
N PHE A 94 -1.97 -10.34 3.13
CA PHE A 94 -3.08 -9.48 2.74
C PHE A 94 -4.22 -10.31 2.16
N ARG A 95 -5.40 -9.70 2.05
CA ARG A 95 -6.63 -10.30 1.48
C ARG A 95 -7.32 -9.30 0.57
N ASN A 96 -8.30 -9.80 -0.21
CA ASN A 96 -9.19 -8.99 -1.03
C ASN A 96 -8.46 -8.05 -1.99
N LEU A 97 -7.27 -8.47 -2.48
CA LEU A 97 -6.56 -7.71 -3.50
C LEU A 97 -7.39 -7.68 -4.79
N ARG A 98 -7.66 -6.47 -5.26
CA ARG A 98 -8.42 -6.23 -6.50
C ARG A 98 -7.80 -5.11 -7.30
N TRP A 99 -7.66 -5.33 -8.58
CA TRP A 99 -7.33 -4.31 -9.58
C TRP A 99 -8.58 -4.03 -10.39
N LEU A 100 -9.23 -2.92 -10.13
CA LEU A 100 -10.53 -2.58 -10.68
C LEU A 100 -10.42 -1.89 -12.04
N ARG A 101 -9.27 -1.25 -12.29
CA ARG A 101 -8.93 -0.59 -13.55
C ARG A 101 -7.46 -0.79 -13.87
N PRO A 102 -7.09 -0.86 -15.17
CA PRO A 102 -5.69 -0.84 -15.57
C PRO A 102 -5.07 0.54 -15.26
N VAL A 103 -3.84 0.55 -14.80
CA VAL A 103 -3.03 1.76 -14.61
C VAL A 103 -2.13 1.94 -15.83
N ARG A 104 -2.10 3.14 -16.40
CA ARG A 104 -1.38 3.49 -17.62
C ARG A 104 -0.23 4.43 -17.36
N ALA A 105 0.67 4.56 -18.33
CA ALA A 105 1.68 5.61 -18.30
C ALA A 105 1.02 6.99 -18.26
N GLY A 106 1.46 7.85 -17.33
CA GLY A 106 0.90 9.16 -17.04
C GLY A 106 -0.19 9.18 -15.97
N ASP A 107 -0.77 8.03 -15.61
CA ASP A 107 -1.75 7.97 -14.54
C ASP A 107 -1.10 8.29 -13.18
N THR A 108 -1.84 9.07 -12.38
CA THR A 108 -1.47 9.37 -11.00
C THR A 108 -2.50 8.76 -10.07
N LEU A 109 -2.04 7.96 -9.12
CA LEU A 109 -2.89 7.44 -8.06
C LEU A 109 -2.53 8.09 -6.72
N THR A 110 -3.55 8.40 -5.94
CA THR A 110 -3.43 8.74 -4.52
C THR A 110 -3.76 7.51 -3.70
N PHE A 111 -2.87 7.17 -2.76
CA PHE A 111 -3.02 6.00 -1.92
C PHE A 111 -3.44 6.41 -0.51
N GLU A 112 -4.39 5.67 0.04
CA GLU A 112 -4.94 5.86 1.38
C GLU A 112 -4.98 4.52 2.13
N SER A 113 -4.99 4.60 3.44
CA SER A 113 -5.09 3.45 4.33
C SER A 113 -6.06 3.77 5.46
N GLU A 114 -7.16 3.04 5.54
CA GLU A 114 -8.17 3.13 6.59
C GLU A 114 -8.00 1.98 7.58
N VAL A 115 -7.98 2.25 8.87
CA VAL A 115 -8.00 1.22 9.91
C VAL A 115 -9.41 0.64 10.02
N THR A 116 -9.58 -0.62 9.64
CA THR A 116 -10.91 -1.27 9.63
C THR A 116 -11.17 -2.14 10.84
N ALA A 117 -10.12 -2.68 11.45
CA ALA A 117 -10.24 -3.50 12.65
C ALA A 117 -8.90 -3.58 13.39
N LYS A 118 -8.96 -3.91 14.68
CA LYS A 118 -7.77 -4.26 15.47
C LYS A 118 -8.08 -5.38 16.45
N LYS A 119 -7.10 -6.24 16.73
CA LYS A 119 -7.25 -7.40 17.59
C LYS A 119 -5.94 -7.68 18.34
N GLY A 120 -6.00 -7.85 19.66
CA GLY A 120 -4.86 -8.36 20.45
C GLY A 120 -4.42 -9.75 19.97
N SER A 121 -3.12 -10.01 19.97
CA SER A 121 -2.61 -11.33 19.66
C SER A 121 -2.78 -12.27 20.87
N ALA A 122 -3.41 -13.42 20.65
CA ALA A 122 -3.61 -14.40 21.72
C ALA A 122 -2.31 -15.15 22.10
N SER A 123 -1.38 -15.31 21.15
CA SER A 123 -0.13 -16.05 21.36
C SER A 123 1.07 -15.15 21.68
N ARG A 124 0.94 -13.84 21.48
CA ARG A 124 2.00 -12.84 21.69
C ARG A 124 1.38 -11.59 22.29
N PRO A 125 1.19 -11.54 23.62
CA PRO A 125 0.45 -10.47 24.29
C PRO A 125 1.05 -9.08 24.05
N GLU A 126 2.37 -8.99 23.79
CA GLU A 126 3.08 -7.75 23.45
C GLU A 126 2.76 -7.19 22.05
N TRP A 127 1.94 -7.92 21.25
CA TRP A 127 1.55 -7.52 19.90
C TRP A 127 0.04 -7.43 19.73
N GLY A 128 -0.39 -6.49 18.92
CA GLY A 128 -1.72 -6.46 18.34
C GLY A 128 -1.67 -6.59 16.82
N LEU A 129 -2.74 -7.07 16.22
CA LEU A 129 -2.96 -7.10 14.78
C LEU A 129 -3.83 -5.92 14.40
N VAL A 130 -3.37 -5.11 13.47
CA VAL A 130 -4.11 -4.00 12.88
C VAL A 130 -4.44 -4.35 11.45
N PHE A 131 -5.71 -4.23 11.08
CA PHE A 131 -6.21 -4.47 9.74
C PHE A 131 -6.52 -3.13 9.09
N THR A 132 -6.04 -2.95 7.86
CA THR A 132 -6.28 -1.73 7.09
C THR A 132 -6.86 -2.06 5.72
N HIS A 133 -7.79 -1.24 5.27
CA HIS A 133 -8.22 -1.19 3.88
C HIS A 133 -7.36 -0.17 3.15
N GLU A 134 -6.57 -0.63 2.20
CA GLU A 134 -5.70 0.22 1.40
C GLU A 134 -6.32 0.40 0.01
N THR A 135 -6.35 1.65 -0.44
CA THR A 135 -6.96 2.04 -1.71
C THR A 135 -5.99 2.87 -2.54
N GLY A 136 -6.13 2.77 -3.86
CA GLY A 136 -5.53 3.65 -4.84
C GLY A 136 -6.64 4.32 -5.66
N LEU A 137 -6.70 5.63 -5.60
CA LEU A 137 -7.73 6.47 -6.22
C LEU A 137 -7.14 7.28 -7.36
N ASP A 138 -7.85 7.39 -8.48
CA ASP A 138 -7.49 8.31 -9.55
C ASP A 138 -7.80 9.79 -9.16
N PRO A 139 -7.40 10.80 -9.95
CA PRO A 139 -7.66 12.20 -9.63
C PRO A 139 -9.16 12.58 -9.54
N ALA A 140 -10.05 11.76 -10.11
CA ALA A 140 -11.50 11.93 -9.99
C ALA A 140 -12.07 11.25 -8.74
N GLY A 141 -11.22 10.62 -7.90
CA GLY A 141 -11.65 9.87 -6.73
C GLY A 141 -12.18 8.47 -7.05
N THR A 142 -11.96 7.96 -8.26
CA THR A 142 -12.41 6.62 -8.63
C THR A 142 -11.45 5.57 -8.11
N LEU A 143 -12.01 4.52 -7.52
CA LEU A 143 -11.23 3.38 -7.02
C LEU A 143 -10.62 2.57 -8.17
N VAL A 144 -9.30 2.46 -8.15
CA VAL A 144 -8.49 1.73 -9.15
C VAL A 144 -7.93 0.44 -8.57
N PHE A 145 -7.55 0.47 -7.31
CA PHE A 145 -6.88 -0.61 -6.60
C PHE A 145 -7.36 -0.66 -5.15
N GLU A 146 -7.51 -1.85 -4.61
CA GLU A 146 -7.76 -2.05 -3.18
C GLU A 146 -7.15 -3.36 -2.67
N LEU A 147 -6.84 -3.38 -1.38
CA LEU A 147 -6.55 -4.60 -0.63
C LEU A 147 -6.85 -4.41 0.87
N THR A 148 -7.00 -5.51 1.59
CA THR A 148 -7.00 -5.54 3.05
C THR A 148 -5.64 -6.02 3.53
N ASN A 149 -4.88 -5.15 4.17
CA ASN A 149 -3.61 -5.50 4.79
C ASN A 149 -3.78 -5.87 6.26
N CYS A 150 -2.81 -6.59 6.81
CA CYS A 150 -2.74 -6.91 8.23
C CYS A 150 -1.29 -6.77 8.70
N ILE A 151 -1.06 -6.14 9.84
CA ILE A 151 0.28 -5.92 10.37
C ILE A 151 0.31 -6.05 11.88
N PHE A 152 1.41 -6.61 12.41
CA PHE A 152 1.65 -6.62 13.84
C PHE A 152 2.17 -5.27 14.31
N VAL A 153 1.59 -4.75 15.38
CA VAL A 153 1.97 -3.49 16.04
C VAL A 153 2.20 -3.75 17.52
N GLU A 154 3.28 -3.19 18.07
CA GLU A 154 3.60 -3.30 19.49
C GLU A 154 2.52 -2.65 20.36
N ARG A 155 2.24 -3.30 21.48
CA ARG A 155 1.34 -2.80 22.52
C ARG A 155 2.10 -2.02 23.58
N LEU A 156 1.44 -1.03 24.17
CA LEU A 156 2.00 -0.24 25.29
C LEU A 156 2.15 -1.07 26.55
N GLU A 157 1.18 -1.98 26.78
CA GLU A 157 1.12 -2.86 27.93
C GLU A 157 0.87 -4.29 27.46
N ALA A 158 1.71 -5.21 27.88
CA ALA A 158 1.56 -6.66 27.67
C ALA A 158 1.28 -7.37 28.99
#